data_6fac6be87099fc7ee293663b0f73da81
#
_entry.id   6fac6be87099fc7ee293663b0f73da81
#
_cell.length_a   1.000
_cell.length_b   1.000
_cell.length_c   1.000
_cell.angle_alpha   90.00
_cell.angle_beta   90.00
_cell.angle_gamma   90.00
#
_symmetry.space_group_name_H-M   'P 1'
#
loop_
_entity.id
_entity.type
_entity.pdbx_description
1 polymer ?
#
loop_
_entity_poly.entity_id
_entity_poly.type
_entity_poly.pdbx_seq_one_letter_code
_entity_poly.pdbx_strand_id
1 'polypeptide(L)'
;MVVVAGRGFPQGVVGRFQVVPADPGSGFARPVLAAGAVLWRWAAGADGAADAADGGGRLFACVHRPGYDDWSLAKGKVDAGESLPVTAVREVGEETGFVVRLGKLIGHVTYPLPDKMSGGKGPRTKVVYYWVAEVIGGQFVPNDEVDEVRWLSADAARELLSYDTDRLVLAKAVKRLTATPVTSRVLLVRHAKAARPEGVPDEKRPLTAKGVRQAKALAPMLAPYGPTAVFAAEPDRCVATATPLADAVGVPVVTDSRLGDASWCAQLVASQARVSEIIGLGGTSVIVSQGLMIPDVVAWLSARGTLPIDSPVAKKASVWVLSFTDGALTGADYLESPLAVL
;
A
#
# COMPACT_ATOMS: atom_id res chain seq x y z
N MET A 1 -14.55 24.83 0.06
CA MET A 1 -14.20 24.21 1.36
C MET A 1 -12.78 23.66 1.27
N VAL A 2 -11.89 24.20 2.09
CA VAL A 2 -10.44 24.06 1.96
C VAL A 2 -10.04 22.61 2.28
N VAL A 3 -9.37 21.94 1.33
CA VAL A 3 -8.58 20.75 1.63
C VAL A 3 -7.41 21.23 2.49
N VAL A 4 -7.54 21.08 3.82
CA VAL A 4 -6.44 21.31 4.73
C VAL A 4 -5.43 20.20 4.50
N ALA A 5 -4.35 20.53 3.80
CA ALA A 5 -3.15 19.71 3.77
C ALA A 5 -2.71 19.51 5.22
N GLY A 6 -2.83 18.28 5.73
CA GLY A 6 -2.44 17.95 7.10
C GLY A 6 -0.98 18.33 7.32
N ARG A 7 -0.73 19.18 8.31
CA ARG A 7 0.60 19.41 8.86
C ARG A 7 1.09 18.09 9.45
N GLY A 8 2.09 17.46 8.83
CA GLY A 8 2.63 16.21 9.36
C GLY A 8 3.85 15.66 8.63
N PHE A 9 4.28 16.30 7.54
CA PHE A 9 5.53 15.94 6.90
C PHE A 9 6.63 16.92 7.31
N PRO A 10 7.87 16.45 7.53
CA PRO A 10 9.01 17.34 7.67
C PRO A 10 9.02 18.25 6.42
N GLN A 11 9.10 19.55 6.64
CA GLN A 11 9.28 20.52 5.56
C GLN A 11 10.51 20.09 4.75
N GLY A 12 10.33 19.78 3.47
CA GLY A 12 11.43 19.42 2.57
C GLY A 12 11.22 18.15 1.74
N VAL A 13 10.21 17.31 2.01
CA VAL A 13 9.94 16.13 1.18
C VAL A 13 9.09 16.52 -0.02
N VAL A 14 9.74 17.00 -1.08
CA VAL A 14 9.12 17.23 -2.38
C VAL A 14 9.24 15.95 -3.19
N GLY A 15 8.34 14.99 -2.96
CA GLY A 15 8.28 13.76 -3.71
C GLY A 15 6.82 13.40 -4.05
N ARG A 16 6.62 12.68 -5.15
CA ARG A 16 5.29 12.20 -5.56
C ARG A 16 4.91 10.88 -4.88
N PHE A 17 5.57 10.52 -3.79
CA PHE A 17 5.23 9.32 -3.03
C PHE A 17 4.24 9.61 -1.91
N GLN A 18 3.51 8.59 -1.48
CA GLN A 18 2.55 8.66 -0.40
C GLN A 18 3.11 7.95 0.84
N VAL A 19 2.66 8.36 2.02
CA VAL A 19 3.09 7.76 3.28
C VAL A 19 1.88 7.36 4.10
N VAL A 20 1.93 6.14 4.65
CA VAL A 20 1.11 5.75 5.79
C VAL A 20 2.01 5.80 7.02
N PRO A 21 1.86 6.79 7.91
CA PRO A 21 2.65 6.89 9.12
C PRO A 21 2.29 5.78 10.10
N ALA A 22 3.17 5.53 11.08
CA ALA A 22 2.91 4.54 12.13
C ALA A 22 1.69 4.88 13.01
N ASP A 23 1.38 6.17 13.11
CA ASP A 23 0.17 6.69 13.74
C ASP A 23 -0.58 7.59 12.75
N PRO A 24 -1.48 6.99 11.92
CA PRO A 24 -2.24 7.71 10.91
C PRO A 24 -3.25 8.71 11.47
N GLY A 25 -3.56 8.60 12.76
CA GLY A 25 -4.45 9.51 13.47
C GLY A 25 -3.77 10.75 14.02
N SER A 26 -2.44 10.75 14.08
CA SER A 26 -1.67 11.85 14.64
C SER A 26 -1.94 13.18 13.93
N GLY A 27 -2.19 14.23 14.70
CA GLY A 27 -2.48 15.56 14.19
C GLY A 27 -3.96 15.84 13.87
N PHE A 28 -4.86 14.84 14.04
CA PHE A 28 -6.30 15.02 13.89
C PHE A 28 -7.03 14.98 15.25
N ALA A 29 -8.04 15.83 15.39
CA ALA A 29 -8.87 15.85 16.59
C ALA A 29 -9.74 14.58 16.64
N ARG A 30 -9.54 13.75 17.68
CA ARG A 30 -10.32 12.53 17.91
C ARG A 30 -10.54 11.72 16.63
N PRO A 31 -9.48 11.22 15.97
CA PRO A 31 -9.56 10.61 14.66
C PRO A 31 -10.43 9.35 14.67
N VAL A 32 -11.19 9.17 13.60
CA VAL A 32 -11.84 7.92 13.24
C VAL A 32 -11.15 7.43 11.98
N LEU A 33 -10.26 6.46 12.15
CA LEU A 33 -9.52 5.89 11.04
C LEU A 33 -10.44 4.99 10.20
N ALA A 34 -10.26 5.05 8.90
CA ALA A 34 -10.93 4.22 7.93
C ALA A 34 -10.01 3.95 6.74
N ALA A 35 -10.29 2.88 6.02
CA ALA A 35 -9.59 2.58 4.78
C ALA A 35 -10.56 2.05 3.73
N GLY A 36 -10.21 2.21 2.45
CA GLY A 36 -11.01 1.73 1.34
C GLY A 36 -10.22 1.70 0.04
N ALA A 37 -10.90 1.40 -1.05
CA ALA A 37 -10.27 1.31 -2.34
C ALA A 37 -11.15 1.86 -3.47
N VAL A 38 -10.50 2.41 -4.49
CA VAL A 38 -11.10 2.61 -5.81
C VAL A 38 -10.93 1.31 -6.57
N LEU A 39 -12.02 0.57 -6.68
CA LEU A 39 -12.05 -0.71 -7.38
C LEU A 39 -12.10 -0.49 -8.87
N TRP A 40 -11.29 -1.26 -9.59
CA TRP A 40 -11.30 -1.23 -11.04
C TRP A 40 -11.15 -2.63 -11.65
N ARG A 41 -11.62 -2.79 -12.87
CA ARG A 41 -11.41 -3.96 -13.72
C ARG A 41 -11.35 -3.55 -15.18
N TRP A 42 -10.86 -4.40 -16.04
CA TRP A 42 -10.97 -4.19 -17.49
C TRP A 42 -12.41 -4.34 -17.96
N ALA A 43 -12.83 -3.52 -18.91
CA ALA A 43 -14.05 -3.77 -19.66
C ALA A 43 -13.91 -5.07 -20.47
N ALA A 44 -14.99 -5.79 -20.69
CA ALA A 44 -14.96 -7.01 -21.48
C ALA A 44 -14.45 -6.71 -22.91
N GLY A 45 -13.39 -7.42 -23.32
CA GLY A 45 -12.77 -7.25 -24.64
C GLY A 45 -11.73 -6.10 -24.73
N ALA A 46 -11.39 -5.43 -23.64
CA ALA A 46 -10.36 -4.40 -23.60
C ALA A 46 -9.01 -5.00 -23.18
N ASP A 47 -8.11 -5.20 -24.13
CA ASP A 47 -6.77 -5.78 -23.93
C ASP A 47 -5.72 -4.74 -23.48
N GLY A 48 -6.13 -3.67 -22.79
CA GLY A 48 -5.22 -2.62 -22.33
C GLY A 48 -4.82 -1.57 -23.37
N ALA A 49 -5.34 -1.64 -24.59
CA ALA A 49 -4.98 -0.78 -25.73
C ALA A 49 -5.96 0.38 -26.01
N ALA A 50 -6.98 0.59 -25.18
CA ALA A 50 -7.96 1.66 -25.38
C ALA A 50 -7.43 3.02 -24.90
N ASP A 51 -7.89 4.10 -25.55
CA ASP A 51 -7.46 5.49 -25.36
C ASP A 51 -7.33 5.90 -23.87
N ALA A 52 -6.17 6.45 -23.54
CA ALA A 52 -5.78 6.80 -22.17
C ALA A 52 -6.64 7.91 -21.53
N ALA A 53 -7.42 8.66 -22.30
CA ALA A 53 -8.21 9.80 -21.81
C ALA A 53 -9.40 9.41 -20.94
N ASP A 54 -10.03 8.25 -21.21
CA ASP A 54 -11.26 7.77 -20.53
C ASP A 54 -11.02 6.57 -19.60
N GLY A 55 -9.87 6.53 -18.93
CA GLY A 55 -9.51 5.41 -18.04
C GLY A 55 -8.89 4.20 -18.73
N GLY A 56 -8.62 4.27 -20.07
CA GLY A 56 -7.94 3.22 -20.81
C GLY A 56 -8.70 1.90 -20.87
N GLY A 57 -10.02 1.93 -21.06
CA GLY A 57 -10.86 0.72 -21.07
C GLY A 57 -11.09 0.10 -19.70
N ARG A 58 -10.81 0.82 -18.60
CA ARG A 58 -11.10 0.39 -17.24
C ARG A 58 -12.48 0.84 -16.80
N LEU A 59 -13.15 -0.02 -16.06
CA LEU A 59 -14.37 0.29 -15.33
C LEU A 59 -14.07 0.44 -13.85
N PHE A 60 -14.77 1.37 -13.21
CA PHE A 60 -14.67 1.68 -11.79
C PHE A 60 -15.96 1.34 -11.08
N ALA A 61 -15.88 0.72 -9.89
CA ALA A 61 -17.05 0.39 -9.11
C ALA A 61 -17.48 1.59 -8.25
N CYS A 62 -18.79 1.90 -8.32
CA CYS A 62 -19.48 2.73 -7.35
C CYS A 62 -20.46 1.84 -6.57
N VAL A 63 -20.53 2.00 -5.26
CA VAL A 63 -21.43 1.25 -4.35
C VAL A 63 -22.59 2.14 -3.92
N HIS A 64 -23.82 1.62 -3.98
CA HIS A 64 -24.99 2.28 -3.43
C HIS A 64 -25.23 1.83 -2.00
N ARG A 65 -25.43 2.79 -1.09
CA ARG A 65 -25.66 2.53 0.33
C ARG A 65 -27.09 2.88 0.70
N PRO A 66 -28.00 1.89 0.85
CA PRO A 66 -29.45 2.14 1.06
C PRO A 66 -29.72 2.94 2.33
N GLY A 67 -28.93 2.78 3.40
CA GLY A 67 -29.09 3.53 4.65
C GLY A 67 -28.83 5.03 4.54
N TYR A 68 -28.16 5.49 3.48
CA TYR A 68 -27.87 6.90 3.20
C TYR A 68 -28.49 7.39 1.89
N ASP A 69 -28.98 6.47 1.06
CA ASP A 69 -29.46 6.72 -0.31
C ASP A 69 -28.41 7.50 -1.14
N ASP A 70 -27.16 7.00 -1.13
CA ASP A 70 -26.01 7.65 -1.78
C ASP A 70 -25.12 6.66 -2.53
N TRP A 71 -24.33 7.21 -3.49
CA TRP A 71 -23.29 6.50 -4.22
C TRP A 71 -21.90 6.91 -3.72
N SER A 72 -21.08 5.94 -3.39
CA SER A 72 -19.79 6.12 -2.73
C SER A 72 -18.74 5.14 -3.24
N LEU A 73 -17.49 5.32 -2.78
CA LEU A 73 -16.41 4.34 -2.93
C LEU A 73 -16.40 3.40 -1.72
N ALA A 74 -16.06 2.12 -1.94
CA ALA A 74 -16.00 1.11 -0.89
C ALA A 74 -14.97 1.47 0.20
N LYS A 75 -15.40 1.52 1.47
CA LYS A 75 -14.58 1.92 2.61
C LYS A 75 -15.29 1.72 3.94
N GLY A 76 -14.54 1.38 4.95
CA GLY A 76 -15.09 1.36 6.31
C GLY A 76 -14.07 1.65 7.39
N LYS A 77 -14.46 1.43 8.65
CA LYS A 77 -13.66 1.76 9.82
C LYS A 77 -12.58 0.70 10.05
N VAL A 78 -11.47 1.15 10.61
CA VAL A 78 -10.43 0.25 11.09
C VAL A 78 -10.92 -0.47 12.34
N ASP A 79 -10.79 -1.79 12.35
CA ASP A 79 -11.06 -2.62 13.51
C ASP A 79 -9.81 -2.77 14.39
N ALA A 80 -10.03 -3.11 15.67
CA ALA A 80 -8.94 -3.33 16.61
C ALA A 80 -8.02 -4.46 16.11
N GLY A 81 -6.73 -4.17 16.03
CA GLY A 81 -5.73 -5.15 15.58
C GLY A 81 -5.39 -5.04 14.09
N GLU A 82 -6.06 -4.20 13.31
CA GLU A 82 -5.82 -4.04 11.88
C GLU A 82 -4.80 -2.94 11.54
N SER A 83 -4.15 -3.13 10.39
CA SER A 83 -3.47 -2.07 9.65
C SER A 83 -4.37 -1.55 8.52
N LEU A 84 -4.12 -0.34 8.03
CA LEU A 84 -4.95 0.27 6.99
C LEU A 84 -5.09 -0.55 5.69
N PRO A 85 -4.02 -1.21 5.15
CA PRO A 85 -4.19 -2.09 3.99
C PRO A 85 -5.10 -3.30 4.27
N VAL A 86 -5.03 -3.88 5.47
CA VAL A 86 -5.91 -4.99 5.89
C VAL A 86 -7.35 -4.54 5.94
N THR A 87 -7.62 -3.40 6.59
CA THR A 87 -8.96 -2.80 6.63
C THR A 87 -9.50 -2.55 5.23
N ALA A 88 -8.70 -1.96 4.33
CA ALA A 88 -9.16 -1.68 2.96
C ALA A 88 -9.63 -2.94 2.22
N VAL A 89 -8.92 -4.06 2.39
CA VAL A 89 -9.29 -5.33 1.74
C VAL A 89 -10.50 -5.97 2.41
N ARG A 90 -10.56 -5.97 3.75
CA ARG A 90 -11.70 -6.50 4.49
C ARG A 90 -12.98 -5.77 4.12
N GLU A 91 -12.98 -4.44 4.17
CA GLU A 91 -14.16 -3.61 3.86
C GLU A 91 -14.62 -3.79 2.41
N VAL A 92 -13.69 -3.88 1.45
CA VAL A 92 -14.05 -4.21 0.07
C VAL A 92 -14.74 -5.58 0.01
N GLY A 93 -14.20 -6.59 0.72
CA GLY A 93 -14.80 -7.93 0.76
C GLY A 93 -16.21 -7.92 1.39
N GLU A 94 -16.40 -7.22 2.51
CA GLU A 94 -17.66 -7.12 3.23
C GLU A 94 -18.72 -6.35 2.44
N GLU A 95 -18.38 -5.18 1.90
CA GLU A 95 -19.32 -4.35 1.15
C GLU A 95 -19.64 -4.91 -0.25
N THR A 96 -18.69 -5.63 -0.89
CA THR A 96 -18.86 -6.00 -2.31
C THR A 96 -18.71 -7.47 -2.64
N GLY A 97 -18.16 -8.30 -1.74
CA GLY A 97 -17.83 -9.69 -2.03
C GLY A 97 -16.65 -9.89 -2.98
N PHE A 98 -15.96 -8.80 -3.39
CA PHE A 98 -14.85 -8.91 -4.33
C PHE A 98 -13.54 -9.25 -3.65
N VAL A 99 -12.73 -10.05 -4.36
CA VAL A 99 -11.32 -10.31 -4.05
C VAL A 99 -10.48 -9.34 -4.87
N VAL A 100 -9.58 -8.63 -4.21
CA VAL A 100 -8.82 -7.55 -4.84
C VAL A 100 -7.30 -7.73 -4.72
N ARG A 101 -6.58 -7.15 -5.68
CA ARG A 101 -5.15 -6.91 -5.62
C ARG A 101 -4.90 -5.42 -5.39
N LEU A 102 -4.24 -5.08 -4.29
CA LEU A 102 -3.89 -3.68 -3.98
C LEU A 102 -2.85 -3.15 -4.97
N GLY A 103 -3.06 -1.91 -5.39
CA GLY A 103 -2.14 -1.13 -6.21
C GLY A 103 -1.49 0.02 -5.43
N LYS A 104 -1.29 1.16 -6.11
CA LYS A 104 -0.71 2.38 -5.51
C LYS A 104 -1.64 2.98 -4.45
N LEU A 105 -1.08 3.51 -3.38
CA LEU A 105 -1.79 4.33 -2.40
C LEU A 105 -2.18 5.67 -3.06
N ILE A 106 -3.45 6.03 -2.98
CA ILE A 106 -3.96 7.32 -3.49
C ILE A 106 -3.63 8.44 -2.50
N GLY A 107 -3.59 8.13 -1.22
CA GLY A 107 -3.46 9.04 -0.10
C GLY A 107 -4.67 8.97 0.81
N HIS A 108 -4.94 10.05 1.55
CA HIS A 108 -6.10 10.12 2.44
C HIS A 108 -6.94 11.36 2.17
N VAL A 109 -8.20 11.29 2.61
CA VAL A 109 -9.13 12.41 2.72
C VAL A 109 -9.62 12.53 4.16
N THR A 110 -10.00 13.74 4.54
CA THR A 110 -10.50 14.01 5.90
C THR A 110 -11.79 14.81 5.82
N TYR A 111 -12.71 14.49 6.71
CA TYR A 111 -13.93 15.27 6.89
C TYR A 111 -14.46 15.20 8.33
N PRO A 112 -15.16 16.26 8.81
CA PRO A 112 -15.75 16.26 10.14
C PRO A 112 -16.90 15.25 10.21
N LEU A 113 -17.02 14.56 11.35
CA LEU A 113 -18.20 13.78 11.68
C LEU A 113 -19.18 14.64 12.47
N PRO A 114 -20.52 14.52 12.22
CA PRO A 114 -21.56 15.23 12.95
C PRO A 114 -21.46 15.02 14.46
N ASP A 115 -21.72 16.06 15.26
CA ASP A 115 -21.66 16.01 16.72
C ASP A 115 -22.59 14.97 17.34
N LYS A 116 -23.73 14.69 16.71
CA LYS A 116 -24.64 13.61 17.14
C LYS A 116 -23.98 12.25 17.24
N MET A 117 -22.94 12.00 16.42
CA MET A 117 -22.15 10.76 16.44
C MET A 117 -20.98 10.82 17.45
N SER A 118 -20.76 11.96 18.11
CA SER A 118 -19.60 12.16 19.01
C SER A 118 -19.93 11.91 20.49
N GLY A 119 -21.19 11.66 20.83
CA GLY A 119 -21.63 11.45 22.22
C GLY A 119 -21.35 12.68 23.12
N GLY A 120 -21.42 13.90 22.56
CA GLY A 120 -21.20 15.14 23.30
C GLY A 120 -19.77 15.47 23.68
N LYS A 121 -18.78 14.70 23.17
CA LYS A 121 -17.34 14.87 23.51
C LYS A 121 -16.57 15.75 22.52
N GLY A 122 -17.25 16.61 21.75
CA GLY A 122 -16.64 17.52 20.76
C GLY A 122 -16.42 16.88 19.38
N PRO A 123 -15.94 17.66 18.40
CA PRO A 123 -15.84 17.24 17.00
C PRO A 123 -14.88 16.05 16.80
N ARG A 124 -15.23 15.17 15.87
CA ARG A 124 -14.39 14.05 15.43
C ARG A 124 -14.01 14.27 13.97
N THR A 125 -12.83 13.80 13.59
CA THR A 125 -12.37 13.84 12.20
C THR A 125 -12.29 12.41 11.65
N LYS A 126 -13.05 12.10 10.58
CA LYS A 126 -12.84 10.86 9.85
C LYS A 126 -11.63 11.05 8.93
N VAL A 127 -10.70 10.07 8.96
CA VAL A 127 -9.50 10.04 8.14
C VAL A 127 -9.56 8.75 7.34
N VAL A 128 -9.74 8.85 6.03
CA VAL A 128 -9.94 7.68 5.16
C VAL A 128 -8.76 7.56 4.19
N TYR A 129 -8.01 6.47 4.29
CA TYR A 129 -6.94 6.12 3.35
C TYR A 129 -7.50 5.28 2.19
N TYR A 130 -7.07 5.59 0.97
CA TYR A 130 -7.54 4.89 -0.22
C TYR A 130 -6.40 4.33 -1.06
N TRP A 131 -6.61 3.14 -1.57
CA TRP A 131 -5.77 2.49 -2.59
C TRP A 131 -6.52 2.40 -3.92
N VAL A 132 -5.78 2.27 -5.03
CA VAL A 132 -6.35 1.66 -6.23
C VAL A 132 -6.33 0.14 -6.01
N ALA A 133 -7.38 -0.57 -6.40
CA ALA A 133 -7.44 -2.01 -6.25
C ALA A 133 -8.07 -2.67 -7.48
N GLU A 134 -7.34 -3.62 -8.07
CA GLU A 134 -7.82 -4.44 -9.17
C GLU A 134 -8.71 -5.56 -8.63
N VAL A 135 -9.91 -5.70 -9.15
CA VAL A 135 -10.78 -6.84 -8.83
C VAL A 135 -10.31 -8.05 -9.63
N ILE A 136 -9.87 -9.08 -8.89
CA ILE A 136 -9.30 -10.33 -9.46
C ILE A 136 -10.21 -11.54 -9.25
N GLY A 137 -11.32 -11.39 -8.53
CA GLY A 137 -12.28 -12.46 -8.27
C GLY A 137 -13.42 -12.00 -7.36
N GLY A 138 -14.21 -12.97 -6.92
CA GLY A 138 -15.39 -12.71 -6.11
C GLY A 138 -16.61 -12.29 -6.94
N GLN A 139 -17.75 -12.19 -6.27
CA GLN A 139 -19.01 -11.80 -6.89
C GLN A 139 -19.80 -10.95 -5.91
N PHE A 140 -20.38 -9.86 -6.39
CA PHE A 140 -21.25 -9.03 -5.58
C PHE A 140 -22.56 -9.76 -5.25
N VAL A 141 -22.92 -9.68 -3.97
CA VAL A 141 -24.23 -10.08 -3.46
C VAL A 141 -24.73 -8.92 -2.60
N PRO A 142 -25.94 -8.39 -2.85
CA PRO A 142 -26.52 -7.33 -2.05
C PRO A 142 -26.55 -7.69 -0.55
N ASN A 143 -26.27 -6.69 0.29
CA ASN A 143 -26.25 -6.83 1.74
C ASN A 143 -26.84 -5.56 2.41
N ASP A 144 -26.85 -5.52 3.74
CA ASP A 144 -27.47 -4.42 4.49
C ASP A 144 -26.73 -3.08 4.33
N GLU A 145 -25.44 -3.11 3.95
CA GLU A 145 -24.61 -1.90 3.77
C GLU A 145 -24.58 -1.43 2.32
N VAL A 146 -24.60 -2.37 1.35
CA VAL A 146 -24.54 -2.11 -0.09
C VAL A 146 -25.56 -2.99 -0.82
N ASP A 147 -26.53 -2.38 -1.47
CA ASP A 147 -27.57 -3.08 -2.23
C ASP A 147 -27.31 -3.09 -3.74
N GLU A 148 -26.48 -2.19 -4.27
CA GLU A 148 -26.12 -2.13 -5.69
C GLU A 148 -24.65 -1.76 -5.91
N VAL A 149 -24.03 -2.38 -6.92
CA VAL A 149 -22.70 -2.02 -7.44
C VAL A 149 -22.81 -1.73 -8.92
N ARG A 150 -22.36 -0.55 -9.35
CA ARG A 150 -22.26 -0.19 -10.77
C ARG A 150 -20.82 -0.10 -11.23
N TRP A 151 -20.55 -0.72 -12.37
CA TRP A 151 -19.27 -0.65 -13.07
C TRP A 151 -19.36 0.37 -14.21
N LEU A 152 -18.62 1.46 -14.11
CA LEU A 152 -18.76 2.64 -14.96
C LEU A 152 -17.43 3.12 -15.50
N SER A 153 -17.44 3.83 -16.62
CA SER A 153 -16.30 4.62 -17.06
C SER A 153 -15.92 5.67 -15.99
N ALA A 154 -14.73 6.22 -16.06
CA ALA A 154 -14.28 7.22 -15.10
C ALA A 154 -15.22 8.45 -15.03
N ASP A 155 -15.68 8.92 -16.17
CA ASP A 155 -16.58 10.09 -16.23
C ASP A 155 -17.98 9.75 -15.70
N ALA A 156 -18.57 8.63 -16.08
CA ALA A 156 -19.87 8.21 -15.57
C ALA A 156 -19.83 7.92 -14.06
N ALA A 157 -18.74 7.32 -13.56
CA ALA A 157 -18.54 7.12 -12.12
C ALA A 157 -18.43 8.47 -11.37
N ARG A 158 -17.73 9.46 -11.95
CA ARG A 158 -17.62 10.80 -11.38
C ARG A 158 -18.97 11.51 -11.30
N GLU A 159 -19.82 11.35 -12.30
CA GLU A 159 -21.18 11.91 -12.30
C GLU A 159 -22.07 11.24 -11.26
N LEU A 160 -21.98 9.92 -11.11
CA LEU A 160 -22.81 9.14 -10.20
C LEU A 160 -22.45 9.38 -8.73
N LEU A 161 -21.15 9.49 -8.39
CA LEU A 161 -20.69 9.63 -7.00
C LEU A 161 -21.32 10.86 -6.32
N SER A 162 -21.87 10.66 -5.13
CA SER A 162 -22.61 11.69 -4.38
C SER A 162 -21.72 12.77 -3.76
N TYR A 163 -20.42 12.45 -3.48
CA TYR A 163 -19.52 13.32 -2.71
C TYR A 163 -18.34 13.81 -3.53
N ASP A 164 -18.01 15.11 -3.41
CA ASP A 164 -16.83 15.70 -4.06
C ASP A 164 -15.52 15.08 -3.59
N THR A 165 -15.45 14.61 -2.34
CA THR A 165 -14.29 13.88 -1.81
C THR A 165 -14.05 12.59 -2.58
N ASP A 166 -15.10 11.82 -2.88
CA ASP A 166 -15.00 10.56 -3.62
C ASP A 166 -14.65 10.83 -5.10
N ARG A 167 -15.19 11.90 -5.70
CA ARG A 167 -14.81 12.36 -7.04
C ARG A 167 -13.33 12.72 -7.14
N LEU A 168 -12.78 13.39 -6.12
CA LEU A 168 -11.34 13.71 -6.06
C LEU A 168 -10.49 12.46 -5.90
N VAL A 169 -10.92 11.49 -5.09
CA VAL A 169 -10.23 10.21 -4.91
C VAL A 169 -10.24 9.43 -6.23
N LEU A 170 -11.39 9.33 -6.91
CA LEU A 170 -11.51 8.69 -8.21
C LEU A 170 -10.59 9.35 -9.26
N ALA A 171 -10.59 10.67 -9.36
CA ALA A 171 -9.72 11.39 -10.31
C ALA A 171 -8.23 11.11 -10.08
N LYS A 172 -7.80 11.03 -8.82
CA LYS A 172 -6.43 10.64 -8.48
C LYS A 172 -6.15 9.18 -8.83
N ALA A 173 -7.11 8.27 -8.61
CA ALA A 173 -6.98 6.86 -8.98
C ALA A 173 -6.81 6.69 -10.48
N VAL A 174 -7.66 7.32 -11.29
CA VAL A 174 -7.57 7.34 -12.75
C VAL A 174 -6.19 7.81 -13.18
N LYS A 175 -5.73 8.96 -12.68
CA LYS A 175 -4.38 9.47 -13.00
C LYS A 175 -3.26 8.49 -12.65
N ARG A 176 -3.37 7.76 -11.52
CA ARG A 176 -2.35 6.77 -11.11
C ARG A 176 -2.35 5.52 -11.98
N LEU A 177 -3.49 5.16 -12.55
CA LEU A 177 -3.65 3.99 -13.41
C LEU A 177 -3.28 4.27 -14.87
N THR A 178 -3.53 5.50 -15.36
CA THR A 178 -3.36 5.85 -16.78
C THR A 178 -1.99 6.46 -17.09
N ALA A 179 -1.42 7.26 -16.18
CA ALA A 179 -0.19 8.00 -16.45
C ALA A 179 1.03 7.07 -16.68
N THR A 180 1.08 5.93 -15.97
CA THR A 180 2.19 4.99 -16.05
C THR A 180 1.71 3.57 -15.73
N PRO A 181 1.54 2.69 -16.72
CA PRO A 181 1.19 1.30 -16.47
C PRO A 181 2.28 0.62 -15.62
N VAL A 182 1.88 -0.12 -14.61
CA VAL A 182 2.82 -0.83 -13.72
C VAL A 182 3.11 -2.20 -14.32
N THR A 183 4.36 -2.43 -14.75
CA THR A 183 4.82 -3.71 -15.29
C THR A 183 5.39 -4.61 -14.19
N SER A 184 5.95 -4.02 -13.12
CA SER A 184 6.39 -4.77 -11.95
C SER A 184 6.30 -3.93 -10.66
N ARG A 185 6.31 -4.63 -9.52
CA ARG A 185 6.28 -4.05 -8.18
C ARG A 185 7.27 -4.74 -7.26
N VAL A 186 7.98 -3.96 -6.46
CA VAL A 186 8.82 -4.49 -5.39
C VAL A 186 8.34 -3.96 -4.05
N LEU A 187 8.05 -4.88 -3.13
CA LEU A 187 7.79 -4.60 -1.72
C LEU A 187 9.13 -4.71 -1.00
N LEU A 188 9.81 -3.57 -0.80
CA LEU A 188 11.13 -3.52 -0.17
C LEU A 188 10.97 -3.31 1.34
N VAL A 189 11.20 -4.37 2.10
CA VAL A 189 10.92 -4.47 3.54
C VAL A 189 12.19 -4.38 4.34
N ARG A 190 12.25 -3.49 5.31
CA ARG A 190 13.30 -3.56 6.32
C ARG A 190 12.99 -4.66 7.33
N HIS A 191 13.98 -5.50 7.66
CA HIS A 191 13.80 -6.54 8.68
C HIS A 191 13.19 -6.00 9.98
N ALA A 192 12.39 -6.82 10.65
CA ALA A 192 11.73 -6.52 11.92
C ALA A 192 12.73 -6.32 13.07
N LYS A 193 12.27 -5.86 14.22
CA LYS A 193 13.14 -5.54 15.36
C LYS A 193 13.89 -6.80 15.84
N ALA A 194 15.22 -6.78 15.70
CA ALA A 194 16.13 -7.84 16.16
C ALA A 194 16.76 -7.51 17.52
N ALA A 195 17.03 -8.54 18.29
CA ALA A 195 17.81 -8.47 19.53
C ALA A 195 19.30 -8.25 19.22
N ARG A 196 20.08 -7.90 20.24
CA ARG A 196 21.53 -7.82 20.21
C ARG A 196 22.11 -8.54 21.42
N PRO A 197 21.95 -9.88 21.53
CA PRO A 197 22.51 -10.62 22.65
C PRO A 197 24.05 -10.58 22.59
N GLU A 198 24.67 -10.52 23.75
CA GLU A 198 26.13 -10.54 23.88
C GLU A 198 26.70 -11.84 23.32
N GLY A 199 27.85 -11.76 22.63
CA GLY A 199 28.51 -12.93 22.03
C GLY A 199 27.85 -13.51 20.77
N VAL A 200 26.73 -12.98 20.33
CA VAL A 200 26.06 -13.46 19.09
C VAL A 200 26.51 -12.63 17.89
N PRO A 201 27.04 -13.27 16.83
CA PRO A 201 27.40 -12.61 15.59
C PRO A 201 26.22 -11.84 14.97
N ASP A 202 26.47 -10.72 14.26
CA ASP A 202 25.42 -9.88 13.72
C ASP A 202 24.47 -10.64 12.76
N GLU A 203 24.99 -11.58 12.00
CA GLU A 203 24.21 -12.41 11.05
C GLU A 203 23.20 -13.32 11.77
N LYS A 204 23.53 -13.76 12.99
CA LYS A 204 22.74 -14.72 13.80
C LYS A 204 21.78 -14.08 14.79
N ARG A 205 21.64 -12.76 14.73
CA ARG A 205 20.75 -12.02 15.66
C ARG A 205 19.29 -12.37 15.44
N PRO A 206 18.58 -12.93 16.48
CA PRO A 206 17.19 -13.29 16.39
C PRO A 206 16.26 -12.06 16.46
N LEU A 207 15.01 -12.22 16.03
CA LEU A 207 13.97 -11.22 16.26
C LEU A 207 13.63 -11.12 17.76
N THR A 208 13.31 -9.91 18.22
CA THR A 208 12.68 -9.71 19.54
C THR A 208 11.20 -10.13 19.49
N ALA A 209 10.55 -10.26 20.66
CA ALA A 209 9.10 -10.50 20.72
C ALA A 209 8.29 -9.44 19.91
N LYS A 210 8.70 -8.15 19.96
CA LYS A 210 8.11 -7.11 19.08
C LYS A 210 8.39 -7.39 17.61
N GLY A 211 9.61 -7.84 17.28
CA GLY A 211 9.99 -8.19 15.91
C GLY A 211 9.18 -9.35 15.35
N VAL A 212 8.93 -10.38 16.13
CA VAL A 212 8.06 -11.50 15.75
C VAL A 212 6.63 -11.02 15.45
N ARG A 213 6.06 -10.14 16.30
CA ARG A 213 4.75 -9.54 16.02
C ARG A 213 4.76 -8.70 14.74
N GLN A 214 5.82 -7.92 14.50
CA GLN A 214 5.97 -7.15 13.27
C GLN A 214 6.04 -8.06 12.04
N ALA A 215 6.84 -9.13 12.07
CA ALA A 215 6.96 -10.08 10.97
C ALA A 215 5.61 -10.77 10.66
N LYS A 216 4.88 -11.20 11.70
CA LYS A 216 3.55 -11.78 11.54
C LYS A 216 2.53 -10.77 10.94
N ALA A 217 2.59 -9.51 11.34
CA ALA A 217 1.69 -8.46 10.84
C ALA A 217 1.99 -8.04 9.39
N LEU A 218 3.23 -8.23 8.90
CA LEU A 218 3.59 -8.00 7.50
C LEU A 218 2.83 -8.93 6.55
N ALA A 219 2.56 -10.17 6.94
CA ALA A 219 1.90 -11.14 6.07
C ALA A 219 0.51 -10.67 5.60
N PRO A 220 -0.48 -10.41 6.47
CA PRO A 220 -1.80 -9.94 6.04
C PRO A 220 -1.75 -8.55 5.38
N MET A 221 -0.77 -7.70 5.74
CA MET A 221 -0.62 -6.37 5.16
C MET A 221 -0.11 -6.42 3.71
N LEU A 222 0.76 -7.37 3.37
CA LEU A 222 1.44 -7.42 2.07
C LEU A 222 0.89 -8.47 1.11
N ALA A 223 0.26 -9.54 1.62
CA ALA A 223 -0.37 -10.56 0.78
C ALA A 223 -1.36 -9.98 -0.25
N PRO A 224 -2.17 -8.94 0.07
CA PRO A 224 -3.09 -8.33 -0.89
C PRO A 224 -2.43 -7.68 -2.11
N TYR A 225 -1.12 -7.40 -2.08
CA TYR A 225 -0.39 -6.94 -3.26
C TYR A 225 -0.06 -8.06 -4.26
N GLY A 226 -0.38 -9.31 -3.92
CA GLY A 226 -0.20 -10.50 -4.76
C GLY A 226 1.27 -10.83 -5.04
N PRO A 227 2.16 -10.91 -4.02
CA PRO A 227 3.55 -11.28 -4.25
C PRO A 227 3.67 -12.73 -4.72
N THR A 228 4.49 -12.93 -5.77
CA THR A 228 4.77 -14.24 -6.38
C THR A 228 6.19 -14.73 -6.10
N ALA A 229 7.04 -13.88 -5.51
CA ALA A 229 8.40 -14.21 -5.13
C ALA A 229 8.82 -13.46 -3.87
N VAL A 230 9.54 -14.13 -2.96
CA VAL A 230 10.04 -13.57 -1.71
C VAL A 230 11.54 -13.81 -1.60
N PHE A 231 12.30 -12.72 -1.57
CA PHE A 231 13.74 -12.70 -1.41
C PHE A 231 14.12 -12.11 -0.05
N ALA A 232 15.21 -12.59 0.53
CA ALA A 232 15.74 -12.05 1.77
C ALA A 232 17.28 -11.98 1.74
N ALA A 233 17.84 -10.96 2.38
CA ALA A 233 19.24 -10.99 2.76
C ALA A 233 19.51 -12.14 3.73
N GLU A 234 20.72 -12.69 3.72
CA GLU A 234 21.11 -13.89 4.50
C GLU A 234 20.96 -13.77 6.02
N PRO A 235 21.15 -12.61 6.70
CA PRO A 235 21.05 -12.56 8.15
C PRO A 235 19.70 -13.10 8.67
N ASP A 236 19.76 -13.93 9.74
CA ASP A 236 18.64 -14.65 10.32
C ASP A 236 17.41 -13.75 10.56
N ARG A 237 17.62 -12.48 10.98
CA ARG A 237 16.55 -11.49 11.16
C ARG A 237 15.80 -11.14 9.87
N CYS A 238 16.47 -11.20 8.71
CA CYS A 238 15.82 -10.93 7.41
C CYS A 238 14.98 -12.13 6.98
N VAL A 239 15.53 -13.33 7.08
CA VAL A 239 14.81 -14.58 6.78
C VAL A 239 13.60 -14.74 7.70
N ALA A 240 13.78 -14.58 9.02
CA ALA A 240 12.70 -14.67 10.00
C ALA A 240 11.62 -13.59 9.82
N THR A 241 11.95 -12.45 9.20
CA THR A 241 10.95 -11.43 8.83
C THR A 241 10.18 -11.82 7.58
N ALA A 242 10.82 -12.46 6.60
CA ALA A 242 10.24 -12.87 5.33
C ALA A 242 9.30 -14.09 5.46
N THR A 243 9.66 -15.05 6.32
CA THR A 243 9.01 -16.36 6.44
C THR A 243 7.48 -16.29 6.61
N PRO A 244 6.90 -15.50 7.55
CA PRO A 244 5.44 -15.48 7.71
C PRO A 244 4.68 -15.04 6.46
N LEU A 245 5.24 -14.13 5.66
CA LEU A 245 4.64 -13.72 4.40
C LEU A 245 4.79 -14.80 3.33
N ALA A 246 5.99 -15.38 3.20
CA ALA A 246 6.26 -16.44 2.25
C ALA A 246 5.33 -17.65 2.48
N ASP A 247 5.14 -18.05 3.74
CA ASP A 247 4.20 -19.11 4.13
C ASP A 247 2.75 -18.76 3.74
N ALA A 248 2.33 -17.50 4.00
CA ALA A 248 0.97 -17.04 3.72
C ALA A 248 0.64 -17.00 2.23
N VAL A 249 1.62 -16.76 1.36
CA VAL A 249 1.43 -16.70 -0.10
C VAL A 249 1.88 -17.99 -0.82
N GLY A 250 2.39 -18.97 -0.08
CA GLY A 250 2.73 -20.30 -0.60
C GLY A 250 3.99 -20.32 -1.48
N VAL A 251 4.97 -19.44 -1.23
CA VAL A 251 6.24 -19.42 -1.99
C VAL A 251 7.45 -19.56 -1.04
N PRO A 252 8.58 -20.09 -1.51
CA PRO A 252 9.79 -20.19 -0.68
C PRO A 252 10.44 -18.82 -0.47
N VAL A 253 11.17 -18.68 0.66
CA VAL A 253 12.10 -17.57 0.85
C VAL A 253 13.41 -17.92 0.13
N VAL A 254 13.80 -17.10 -0.85
CA VAL A 254 15.08 -17.20 -1.56
C VAL A 254 16.08 -16.25 -0.91
N THR A 255 17.09 -16.81 -0.25
CA THR A 255 18.18 -16.00 0.35
C THR A 255 19.22 -15.61 -0.66
N ASP A 256 19.73 -14.38 -0.57
CA ASP A 256 20.76 -13.85 -1.48
C ASP A 256 21.63 -12.83 -0.73
N SER A 257 22.93 -13.10 -0.65
CA SER A 257 23.91 -12.23 0.03
C SER A 257 23.94 -10.81 -0.57
N ARG A 258 23.73 -10.69 -1.89
CA ARG A 258 23.73 -9.42 -2.62
C ARG A 258 22.62 -8.45 -2.18
N LEU A 259 21.63 -8.93 -1.42
CA LEU A 259 20.52 -8.14 -0.89
C LEU A 259 20.78 -7.61 0.53
N GLY A 260 21.99 -7.74 1.07
CA GLY A 260 22.36 -7.30 2.41
C GLY A 260 23.27 -6.07 2.43
N ASP A 261 23.35 -5.40 3.60
CA ASP A 261 24.19 -4.22 3.82
C ASP A 261 25.66 -4.47 3.48
N ALA A 262 26.21 -5.65 3.83
CA ALA A 262 27.60 -6.00 3.60
C ALA A 262 27.95 -6.00 2.10
N SER A 263 27.15 -6.69 1.29
CA SER A 263 27.37 -6.74 -0.17
C SER A 263 27.06 -5.40 -0.84
N TRP A 264 26.06 -4.67 -0.34
CA TRP A 264 25.76 -3.33 -0.84
C TRP A 264 26.95 -2.39 -0.70
N CYS A 265 27.68 -2.46 0.43
CA CYS A 265 28.89 -1.65 0.64
C CYS A 265 30.11 -2.16 -0.13
N ALA A 266 30.28 -3.48 -0.25
CA ALA A 266 31.50 -4.08 -0.81
C ALA A 266 31.41 -4.41 -2.30
N GLN A 267 30.19 -4.69 -2.82
CA GLN A 267 29.93 -5.18 -4.17
C GLN A 267 28.72 -4.48 -4.80
N LEU A 268 28.72 -3.15 -4.75
CA LEU A 268 27.56 -2.30 -5.13
C LEU A 268 26.96 -2.68 -6.50
N VAL A 269 27.82 -2.86 -7.52
CA VAL A 269 27.35 -3.17 -8.90
C VAL A 269 26.62 -4.52 -8.96
N ALA A 270 27.13 -5.55 -8.26
CA ALA A 270 26.49 -6.86 -8.21
C ALA A 270 25.14 -6.80 -7.45
N SER A 271 25.07 -6.02 -6.37
CA SER A 271 23.84 -5.79 -5.61
C SER A 271 22.79 -5.02 -6.43
N GLN A 272 23.20 -3.97 -7.14
CA GLN A 272 22.31 -3.22 -8.05
C GLN A 272 21.81 -4.08 -9.22
N ALA A 273 22.68 -4.92 -9.80
CA ALA A 273 22.30 -5.85 -10.84
C ALA A 273 21.23 -6.83 -10.31
N ARG A 274 21.42 -7.37 -9.10
CA ARG A 274 20.44 -8.28 -8.50
C ARG A 274 19.07 -7.64 -8.24
N VAL A 275 19.06 -6.42 -7.74
CA VAL A 275 17.79 -5.66 -7.59
C VAL A 275 17.13 -5.45 -8.95
N SER A 276 17.89 -5.11 -9.99
CA SER A 276 17.37 -4.94 -11.35
C SER A 276 16.81 -6.23 -11.94
N GLU A 277 17.49 -7.37 -11.71
CA GLU A 277 16.99 -8.70 -12.11
C GLU A 277 15.62 -9.00 -11.45
N ILE A 278 15.48 -8.74 -10.15
CA ILE A 278 14.21 -8.94 -9.44
C ILE A 278 13.10 -8.03 -9.98
N ILE A 279 13.40 -6.76 -10.27
CA ILE A 279 12.46 -5.84 -10.93
C ILE A 279 12.03 -6.40 -12.29
N GLY A 280 12.97 -6.98 -13.04
CA GLY A 280 12.73 -7.58 -14.36
C GLY A 280 11.87 -8.84 -14.36
N LEU A 281 11.63 -9.49 -13.21
CA LEU A 281 10.75 -10.67 -13.13
C LEU A 281 9.28 -10.34 -13.47
N GLY A 282 8.89 -9.07 -13.41
CA GLY A 282 7.49 -8.68 -13.54
C GLY A 282 6.66 -9.01 -12.29
N GLY A 283 5.36 -8.71 -12.34
CA GLY A 283 4.45 -8.98 -11.23
C GLY A 283 4.85 -8.27 -9.92
N THR A 284 4.68 -8.94 -8.77
CA THR A 284 5.04 -8.38 -7.45
C THR A 284 6.06 -9.28 -6.76
N SER A 285 7.22 -8.73 -6.41
CA SER A 285 8.27 -9.38 -5.64
C SER A 285 8.46 -8.71 -4.29
N VAL A 286 8.88 -9.48 -3.28
CA VAL A 286 9.27 -8.96 -1.96
C VAL A 286 10.77 -9.08 -1.79
N ILE A 287 11.40 -8.04 -1.26
CA ILE A 287 12.80 -8.05 -0.85
C ILE A 287 12.88 -7.65 0.62
N VAL A 288 13.29 -8.56 1.49
CA VAL A 288 13.55 -8.25 2.90
C VAL A 288 15.04 -7.99 3.10
N SER A 289 15.38 -6.77 3.47
CA SER A 289 16.76 -6.30 3.58
C SER A 289 17.02 -5.51 4.86
N GLN A 290 18.11 -4.79 4.90
CA GLN A 290 18.69 -4.13 6.06
C GLN A 290 18.63 -2.60 5.93
N GLY A 291 19.12 -1.91 6.94
CA GLY A 291 18.88 -0.49 7.12
C GLY A 291 19.77 0.47 6.34
N LEU A 292 20.95 0.03 5.89
CA LEU A 292 21.81 0.82 5.00
C LEU A 292 21.36 0.68 3.55
N MET A 293 21.21 -0.55 3.08
CA MET A 293 20.87 -0.84 1.69
C MET A 293 19.55 -0.18 1.26
N ILE A 294 18.50 -0.22 2.10
CA ILE A 294 17.16 0.19 1.65
C ILE A 294 17.08 1.67 1.26
N PRO A 295 17.52 2.64 2.08
CA PRO A 295 17.52 4.04 1.67
C PRO A 295 18.36 4.28 0.40
N ASP A 296 19.52 3.64 0.29
CA ASP A 296 20.40 3.80 -0.87
C ASP A 296 19.79 3.21 -2.14
N VAL A 297 19.14 2.02 -2.06
CA VAL A 297 18.39 1.43 -3.18
C VAL A 297 17.29 2.38 -3.65
N VAL A 298 16.50 2.93 -2.71
CA VAL A 298 15.40 3.85 -3.06
C VAL A 298 15.95 5.11 -3.71
N ALA A 299 17.03 5.70 -3.18
CA ALA A 299 17.69 6.86 -3.77
C ALA A 299 18.24 6.56 -5.16
N TRP A 300 18.92 5.42 -5.32
CA TRP A 300 19.47 4.98 -6.61
C TRP A 300 18.38 4.76 -7.66
N LEU A 301 17.27 4.09 -7.30
CA LEU A 301 16.15 3.88 -8.20
C LEU A 301 15.42 5.19 -8.53
N SER A 302 15.29 6.10 -7.56
CA SER A 302 14.74 7.44 -7.77
C SER A 302 15.59 8.26 -8.77
N ALA A 303 16.90 8.22 -8.64
CA ALA A 303 17.80 8.95 -9.55
C ALA A 303 17.77 8.44 -11.00
N ARG A 304 17.41 7.18 -11.21
CA ARG A 304 17.28 6.55 -12.55
C ARG A 304 15.85 6.56 -13.12
N GLY A 305 14.89 6.86 -12.28
CA GLY A 305 13.48 6.89 -12.65
C GLY A 305 12.97 8.31 -12.91
N THR A 306 11.66 8.43 -12.94
CA THR A 306 10.94 9.71 -13.13
C THR A 306 10.37 10.27 -11.83
N LEU A 307 10.63 9.61 -10.70
CA LEU A 307 10.04 9.93 -9.41
C LEU A 307 11.12 10.41 -8.44
N PRO A 308 11.25 11.72 -8.19
CA PRO A 308 12.18 12.23 -7.19
C PRO A 308 11.74 11.82 -5.78
N ILE A 309 12.65 11.22 -5.01
CA ILE A 309 12.46 10.87 -3.59
C ILE A 309 13.67 11.41 -2.83
N ASP A 310 13.41 12.45 -2.04
CA ASP A 310 14.44 13.03 -1.20
C ASP A 310 14.49 12.33 0.16
N SER A 311 15.71 12.05 0.63
CA SER A 311 15.98 11.48 1.96
C SER A 311 15.13 10.26 2.30
N PRO A 312 15.19 9.16 1.52
CA PRO A 312 14.43 7.97 1.80
C PRO A 312 14.82 7.38 3.16
N VAL A 313 13.83 6.93 3.91
CA VAL A 313 14.00 6.36 5.24
C VAL A 313 13.59 4.90 5.25
N ALA A 314 14.08 4.14 6.24
CA ALA A 314 13.61 2.78 6.49
C ALA A 314 13.56 2.53 7.99
N LYS A 315 12.36 2.46 8.59
CA LYS A 315 12.14 2.03 9.98
C LYS A 315 12.05 0.50 10.06
N LYS A 316 12.25 -0.08 11.26
CA LYS A 316 12.14 -1.55 11.43
C LYS A 316 10.75 -2.03 11.04
N ALA A 317 10.69 -3.02 10.14
CA ALA A 317 9.47 -3.55 9.53
C ALA A 317 8.66 -2.53 8.70
N SER A 318 9.25 -1.42 8.28
CA SER A 318 8.63 -0.56 7.27
C SER A 318 8.77 -1.15 5.88
N VAL A 319 7.91 -0.69 4.98
CA VAL A 319 7.84 -1.17 3.59
C VAL A 319 7.82 0.00 2.63
N TRP A 320 8.68 -0.03 1.62
CA TRP A 320 8.52 0.72 0.39
C TRP A 320 7.78 -0.13 -0.63
N VAL A 321 6.63 0.32 -1.10
CA VAL A 321 5.90 -0.25 -2.23
C VAL A 321 6.35 0.49 -3.49
N LEU A 322 7.29 -0.10 -4.22
CA LEU A 322 7.89 0.51 -5.41
C LEU A 322 7.22 -0.04 -6.67
N SER A 323 6.73 0.85 -7.53
CA SER A 323 6.08 0.49 -8.79
C SER A 323 6.95 0.90 -9.97
N PHE A 324 7.08 0.02 -10.95
CA PHE A 324 7.94 0.21 -12.11
C PHE A 324 7.16 0.11 -13.41
N THR A 325 7.61 0.86 -14.40
CA THR A 325 7.22 0.75 -15.81
C THR A 325 8.49 0.49 -16.58
N ASP A 326 8.60 -0.67 -17.20
CA ASP A 326 9.77 -1.09 -17.98
C ASP A 326 11.11 -0.86 -17.26
N GLY A 327 11.16 -1.24 -15.98
CA GLY A 327 12.32 -1.12 -15.11
C GLY A 327 12.57 0.26 -14.50
N ALA A 328 11.87 1.31 -14.95
CA ALA A 328 11.97 2.64 -14.38
C ALA A 328 11.00 2.83 -13.20
N LEU A 329 11.47 3.43 -12.10
CA LEU A 329 10.64 3.74 -10.94
C LEU A 329 9.63 4.84 -11.29
N THR A 330 8.33 4.51 -11.23
CA THR A 330 7.23 5.43 -11.59
C THR A 330 6.23 5.66 -10.45
N GLY A 331 6.37 4.97 -9.33
CA GLY A 331 5.56 5.16 -8.15
C GLY A 331 6.23 4.59 -6.91
N ALA A 332 6.00 5.23 -5.77
CA ALA A 332 6.47 4.77 -4.48
C ALA A 332 5.44 5.12 -3.41
N ASP A 333 5.22 4.19 -2.47
CA ASP A 333 4.46 4.42 -1.26
C ASP A 333 5.27 3.89 -0.08
N TYR A 334 5.24 4.59 1.04
CA TYR A 334 5.95 4.19 2.25
C TYR A 334 4.98 3.84 3.36
N LEU A 335 5.01 2.58 3.81
CA LEU A 335 4.24 2.09 4.95
C LEU A 335 5.17 1.99 6.15
N GLU A 336 5.00 2.88 7.12
CA GLU A 336 5.98 3.05 8.20
C GLU A 336 5.99 1.90 9.22
N SER A 337 4.83 1.26 9.43
CA SER A 337 4.67 0.17 10.38
C SER A 337 3.61 -0.84 9.91
N PRO A 338 3.82 -2.15 10.12
CA PRO A 338 2.80 -3.16 9.88
C PRO A 338 1.85 -3.37 11.07
N LEU A 339 2.18 -2.78 12.23
CA LEU A 339 1.39 -2.99 13.44
C LEU A 339 0.04 -2.27 13.33
N ALA A 340 -0.91 -2.77 14.10
CA ALA A 340 -2.23 -2.17 14.22
C ALA A 340 -2.16 -0.67 14.53
N VAL A 341 -3.11 0.07 13.99
CA VAL A 341 -3.23 1.53 14.14
C VAL A 341 -4.22 1.95 15.23
N LEU A 342 -4.89 0.98 15.84
CA LEU A 342 -5.80 1.11 16.99
C LEU A 342 -5.47 0.10 18.08
#